data_d17082466d5cb84027f1e8de0dfa2ae9
#
_entry.id   d17082466d5cb84027f1e8de0dfa2ae9
#
_cell.length_a   1.000
_cell.length_b   1.000
_cell.length_c   1.000
_cell.angle_alpha   90.00
_cell.angle_beta   90.00
_cell.angle_gamma   90.00
#
_symmetry.space_group_name_H-M   'P 1'
#
loop_
_entity.id
_entity.type
_entity.pdbx_description
1 polymer ?
#
loop_
_entity_poly.entity_id
_entity_poly.type
_entity_poly.pdbx_seq_one_letter_code
_entity_poly.pdbx_strand_id
1 'polypeptide(L)'
;MKTKFKAGLAILAALTMTSGPAAAQDAGVKSLRNSALDVSAPVEQLHGQIEGRMQRNYRQQPPLIPHSVAQYQIDLRTNQCLSCHDWTKAGERSAPTLSMTHYLDREGNELDHIAGTRYFCNQCHVPQADAPALIENAFAPSSPVVR
;
A
#
# COMPACT_ATOMS: atom_id res chain seq x y z
N MET A 1 27.30 -53.80 -56.73
CA MET A 1 26.33 -53.15 -55.85
C MET A 1 27.07 -52.30 -54.81
N LYS A 2 27.33 -51.04 -55.12
CA LYS A 2 28.04 -50.11 -54.23
C LYS A 2 27.42 -48.73 -54.43
N THR A 3 27.26 -48.01 -53.33
CA THR A 3 26.96 -46.58 -53.23
C THR A 3 25.50 -46.19 -53.23
N LYS A 4 24.86 -46.16 -52.02
CA LYS A 4 23.75 -45.27 -51.69
C LYS A 4 23.64 -45.04 -50.16
N PHE A 5 24.70 -44.54 -49.51
CA PHE A 5 24.60 -44.29 -48.07
C PHE A 5 25.38 -43.04 -47.59
N LYS A 6 25.55 -42.04 -48.47
CA LYS A 6 26.24 -40.80 -48.08
C LYS A 6 25.44 -39.50 -48.20
N ALA A 7 24.19 -39.55 -48.59
CA ALA A 7 23.38 -38.34 -48.77
C ALA A 7 22.49 -38.00 -47.55
N GLY A 8 22.33 -38.92 -46.61
CA GLY A 8 21.42 -38.72 -45.46
C GLY A 8 22.03 -37.98 -44.26
N LEU A 9 23.34 -37.91 -44.14
CA LEU A 9 23.99 -37.37 -42.94
C LEU A 9 24.29 -35.88 -43.03
N ALA A 10 24.25 -35.29 -44.24
CA ALA A 10 24.55 -33.87 -44.44
C ALA A 10 23.34 -32.96 -44.18
N ILE A 11 22.09 -33.52 -44.26
CA ILE A 11 20.89 -32.73 -44.04
C ILE A 11 20.55 -32.61 -42.53
N LEU A 12 20.98 -33.55 -41.71
CA LEU A 12 20.71 -33.50 -40.26
C LEU A 12 21.61 -32.51 -39.49
N ALA A 13 22.79 -32.20 -40.08
CA ALA A 13 23.73 -31.24 -39.46
C ALA A 13 23.38 -29.78 -39.72
N ALA A 14 22.51 -29.48 -40.72
CA ALA A 14 22.15 -28.11 -41.06
C ALA A 14 20.95 -27.57 -40.26
N LEU A 15 20.22 -28.43 -39.53
CA LEU A 15 19.03 -28.02 -38.76
C LEU A 15 19.32 -27.64 -37.29
N THR A 16 20.54 -27.79 -36.82
CA THR A 16 20.89 -27.56 -35.40
C THR A 16 21.51 -26.19 -35.11
N MET A 17 21.66 -25.32 -36.09
CA MET A 17 22.38 -24.07 -35.95
C MET A 17 21.51 -22.79 -35.89
N THR A 18 20.22 -22.89 -35.65
CA THR A 18 19.36 -21.70 -35.61
C THR A 18 18.73 -21.38 -34.27
N SER A 19 19.15 -22.05 -33.19
CA SER A 19 18.84 -21.54 -31.86
C SER A 19 19.94 -20.58 -31.40
N GLY A 20 20.03 -19.43 -32.03
CA GLY A 20 20.69 -18.30 -31.44
C GLY A 20 20.03 -17.99 -30.08
N PRO A 21 20.78 -17.51 -29.06
CA PRO A 21 20.15 -17.02 -27.87
C PRO A 21 19.11 -15.99 -28.31
N ALA A 22 17.87 -16.22 -27.97
CA ALA A 22 16.86 -15.21 -28.06
C ALA A 22 17.31 -14.09 -27.10
N ALA A 23 18.05 -13.12 -27.64
CA ALA A 23 18.24 -11.88 -26.95
C ALA A 23 16.82 -11.34 -26.72
N ALA A 24 16.37 -11.39 -25.47
CA ALA A 24 15.19 -10.66 -25.08
C ALA A 24 15.50 -9.21 -25.48
N GLN A 25 14.98 -8.82 -26.62
CA GLN A 25 15.09 -7.44 -27.06
C GLN A 25 14.39 -6.67 -25.97
N ASP A 26 15.11 -5.74 -25.38
CA ASP A 26 14.55 -4.73 -24.52
C ASP A 26 13.57 -3.92 -25.37
N ALA A 27 12.39 -4.48 -25.56
CA ALA A 27 11.36 -4.00 -26.48
C ALA A 27 10.68 -2.74 -25.93
N GLY A 28 11.39 -2.00 -25.09
CA GLY A 28 10.90 -0.73 -24.57
C GLY A 28 9.60 -0.91 -23.76
N VAL A 29 9.44 -2.05 -23.08
CA VAL A 29 8.33 -2.24 -22.14
C VAL A 29 8.47 -1.17 -21.09
N LYS A 30 7.55 -0.23 -21.12
CA LYS A 30 7.47 0.86 -20.15
C LYS A 30 6.32 0.60 -19.20
N SER A 31 6.47 1.09 -17.99
CA SER A 31 5.35 1.08 -17.05
C SER A 31 4.16 1.88 -17.60
N LEU A 32 2.96 1.68 -17.05
CA LEU A 32 1.76 2.46 -17.41
C LEU A 32 1.97 3.97 -17.25
N ARG A 33 2.93 4.39 -16.45
CA ARG A 33 3.35 5.79 -16.28
C ARG A 33 4.40 6.24 -17.31
N ASN A 34 4.67 5.43 -18.31
CA ASN A 34 5.70 5.68 -19.33
C ASN A 34 7.14 5.80 -18.77
N SER A 35 7.38 5.26 -17.57
CA SER A 35 8.69 5.18 -16.94
C SER A 35 9.36 3.84 -17.25
N ALA A 36 10.69 3.78 -17.23
CA ALA A 36 11.39 2.51 -17.28
C ALA A 36 11.04 1.63 -16.08
N LEU A 37 10.96 0.31 -16.27
CA LEU A 37 10.54 -0.62 -15.21
C LEU A 37 11.56 -0.73 -14.05
N ASP A 38 12.80 -0.42 -14.32
CA ASP A 38 13.93 -0.47 -13.38
C ASP A 38 14.14 0.86 -12.62
N VAL A 39 13.38 1.88 -12.95
CA VAL A 39 13.43 3.15 -12.22
C VAL A 39 12.55 3.05 -10.99
N SER A 40 13.15 3.22 -9.83
CA SER A 40 12.40 3.31 -8.57
C SER A 40 11.38 4.44 -8.65
N ALA A 41 10.14 4.15 -8.27
CA ALA A 41 9.14 5.19 -8.14
C ALA A 41 9.62 6.27 -7.14
N PRO A 42 9.39 7.55 -7.43
CA PRO A 42 9.66 8.60 -6.45
C PRO A 42 8.90 8.29 -5.14
N VAL A 43 9.57 8.48 -4.03
CA VAL A 43 8.91 8.38 -2.72
C VAL A 43 7.92 9.53 -2.60
N GLU A 44 6.65 9.21 -2.43
CA GLU A 44 5.63 10.21 -2.18
C GLU A 44 5.87 10.88 -0.83
N GLN A 45 5.84 12.20 -0.80
CA GLN A 45 5.91 12.93 0.44
C GLN A 45 4.55 12.87 1.14
N LEU A 46 4.58 12.52 2.41
CA LEU A 46 3.37 12.57 3.22
C LEU A 46 3.07 14.03 3.59
N HIS A 47 1.79 14.35 3.68
CA HIS A 47 1.37 15.65 4.18
C HIS A 47 2.01 15.94 5.54
N GLY A 48 2.44 17.16 5.70
CA GLY A 48 2.78 17.70 7.00
C GLY A 48 1.56 17.71 7.93
N GLN A 49 1.75 18.16 9.13
CA GLN A 49 0.65 18.30 10.07
C GLN A 49 -0.37 19.32 9.56
N ILE A 50 -1.62 18.88 9.48
CA ILE A 50 -2.77 19.71 9.14
C ILE A 50 -3.52 20.04 10.43
N GLU A 51 -3.86 21.31 10.64
CA GLU A 51 -4.70 21.68 11.78
C GLU A 51 -6.10 21.08 11.66
N GLY A 52 -6.54 20.47 12.75
CA GLY A 52 -7.87 19.89 12.86
C GLY A 52 -8.01 18.49 12.27
N ARG A 53 -9.23 18.08 12.11
CA ARG A 53 -9.59 16.76 11.61
C ARG A 53 -9.89 16.81 10.12
N MET A 54 -9.36 15.85 9.38
CA MET A 54 -9.72 15.68 7.98
C MET A 54 -11.17 15.19 7.86
N GLN A 55 -11.87 15.67 6.84
CA GLN A 55 -13.25 15.28 6.56
C GLN A 55 -13.31 13.81 6.14
N ARG A 56 -14.31 13.09 6.65
CA ARG A 56 -14.64 11.75 6.21
C ARG A 56 -15.60 11.78 5.02
N ASN A 57 -15.39 10.89 4.06
CA ASN A 57 -16.26 10.78 2.89
C ASN A 57 -17.50 9.91 3.15
N TYR A 58 -17.48 9.08 4.21
CA TYR A 58 -18.63 8.27 4.64
C TYR A 58 -18.57 8.03 6.15
N ARG A 59 -19.73 7.69 6.73
CA ARG A 59 -19.93 7.64 8.18
C ARG A 59 -18.96 6.72 8.93
N GLN A 60 -18.70 5.52 8.40
CA GLN A 60 -17.85 4.52 9.04
C GLN A 60 -16.39 4.63 8.63
N GLN A 61 -16.02 5.60 7.81
CA GLN A 61 -14.62 5.78 7.42
C GLN A 61 -13.75 6.00 8.66
N PRO A 62 -12.68 5.22 8.85
CA PRO A 62 -11.67 5.54 9.84
C PRO A 62 -11.11 6.94 9.58
N PRO A 63 -10.96 7.80 10.59
CA PRO A 63 -10.36 9.10 10.40
C PRO A 63 -9.00 9.00 9.73
N LEU A 64 -8.75 9.86 8.77
CA LEU A 64 -7.45 9.97 8.11
C LEU A 64 -6.43 10.55 9.09
N ILE A 65 -5.15 10.19 8.92
CA ILE A 65 -4.07 10.70 9.75
C ILE A 65 -3.62 12.07 9.21
N PRO A 66 -3.78 13.17 9.97
CA PRO A 66 -3.47 14.51 9.49
C PRO A 66 -2.00 14.91 9.69
N HIS A 67 -1.18 14.06 10.26
CA HIS A 67 0.22 14.34 10.57
C HIS A 67 1.13 13.23 10.05
N SER A 68 2.42 13.50 9.91
CA SER A 68 3.40 12.50 9.52
C SER A 68 3.52 11.40 10.58
N VAL A 69 3.63 10.15 10.13
CA VAL A 69 3.86 8.95 10.94
C VAL A 69 5.07 8.15 10.45
N ALA A 70 5.90 8.74 9.59
CA ALA A 70 7.03 8.06 8.96
C ALA A 70 8.05 7.47 9.96
N GLN A 71 8.14 8.05 11.15
CA GLN A 71 9.03 7.63 12.24
C GLN A 71 8.33 6.74 13.29
N TYR A 72 7.04 6.43 13.12
CA TYR A 72 6.26 5.75 14.15
C TYR A 72 6.29 4.24 13.94
N GLN A 73 6.85 3.55 14.93
CA GLN A 73 6.93 2.10 14.95
C GLN A 73 5.62 1.50 15.48
N ILE A 74 5.11 0.51 14.77
CA ILE A 74 4.03 -0.36 15.23
C ILE A 74 4.45 -1.81 14.98
N ASP A 75 4.67 -2.55 16.05
CA ASP A 75 4.95 -3.98 16.01
C ASP A 75 4.32 -4.68 17.23
N LEU A 76 4.57 -5.97 17.40
CA LEU A 76 4.00 -6.73 18.52
C LEU A 76 4.47 -6.28 19.92
N ARG A 77 5.51 -5.47 20.01
CA ARG A 77 6.07 -4.98 21.27
C ARG A 77 5.77 -3.52 21.52
N THR A 78 5.61 -2.76 20.45
CA THR A 78 5.50 -1.30 20.50
C THR A 78 4.43 -0.82 19.55
N ASN A 79 3.59 0.09 20.02
CA ASN A 79 2.68 0.86 19.21
C ASN A 79 2.79 2.33 19.60
N GLN A 80 3.55 3.09 18.81
CA GLN A 80 3.83 4.50 19.12
C GLN A 80 2.62 5.42 18.96
N CYS A 81 1.59 5.02 18.24
CA CYS A 81 0.35 5.79 18.17
C CYS A 81 -0.30 5.92 19.56
N LEU A 82 -0.19 4.88 20.38
CA LEU A 82 -0.74 4.88 21.74
C LEU A 82 0.00 5.82 22.69
N SER A 83 1.22 6.25 22.37
CA SER A 83 1.94 7.21 23.18
C SER A 83 1.26 8.59 23.24
N CYS A 84 0.36 8.85 22.28
CA CYS A 84 -0.43 10.08 22.22
C CYS A 84 -1.94 9.83 22.25
N HIS A 85 -2.41 8.73 21.59
CA HIS A 85 -3.83 8.50 21.39
C HIS A 85 -4.49 7.62 22.46
N ASP A 86 -3.71 6.99 23.34
CA ASP A 86 -4.26 6.30 24.50
C ASP A 86 -5.03 7.28 25.39
N TRP A 87 -6.18 6.85 25.93
CA TRP A 87 -7.06 7.70 26.73
C TRP A 87 -6.34 8.31 27.95
N THR A 88 -5.33 7.61 28.49
CA THR A 88 -4.54 8.09 29.63
C THR A 88 -3.59 9.22 29.28
N LYS A 89 -3.25 9.40 28.00
CA LYS A 89 -2.23 10.36 27.51
C LYS A 89 -2.78 11.40 26.57
N ALA A 90 -3.92 11.13 25.96
CA ALA A 90 -4.48 11.96 24.89
C ALA A 90 -4.71 13.43 25.32
N GLY A 91 -5.12 13.64 26.57
CA GLY A 91 -5.31 15.00 27.12
C GLY A 91 -4.00 15.80 27.16
N GLU A 92 -2.93 15.22 27.67
CA GLU A 92 -1.62 15.86 27.75
C GLU A 92 -1.01 16.13 26.36
N ARG A 93 -1.32 15.26 25.39
CA ARG A 93 -0.79 15.32 24.04
C ARG A 93 -1.67 16.11 23.06
N SER A 94 -2.81 16.63 23.52
CA SER A 94 -3.81 17.27 22.66
C SER A 94 -4.23 16.39 21.49
N ALA A 95 -4.19 15.08 21.68
CA ALA A 95 -4.56 14.09 20.68
C ALA A 95 -6.01 13.59 20.90
N PRO A 96 -6.76 13.25 19.86
CA PRO A 96 -8.05 12.59 20.05
C PRO A 96 -7.87 11.20 20.65
N THR A 97 -8.74 10.84 21.59
CA THR A 97 -8.78 9.50 22.17
C THR A 97 -9.33 8.48 21.18
N LEU A 98 -9.01 7.22 21.41
CA LEU A 98 -9.63 6.09 20.70
C LEU A 98 -11.12 6.00 21.04
N SER A 99 -11.94 5.68 20.05
CA SER A 99 -13.36 5.41 20.29
C SER A 99 -13.56 4.04 20.94
N MET A 100 -14.70 3.85 21.62
CA MET A 100 -15.05 2.59 22.27
C MET A 100 -14.98 1.36 21.35
N THR A 101 -15.18 1.55 20.05
CA THR A 101 -15.08 0.45 19.08
C THR A 101 -13.69 -0.19 18.99
N HIS A 102 -12.65 0.46 19.52
CA HIS A 102 -11.30 -0.08 19.59
C HIS A 102 -11.10 -1.01 20.78
N TYR A 103 -12.03 -1.01 21.73
CA TYR A 103 -12.03 -1.80 22.94
C TYR A 103 -13.07 -2.92 22.93
N LEU A 104 -13.64 -3.23 21.76
CA LEU A 104 -14.59 -4.33 21.60
C LEU A 104 -13.91 -5.53 20.94
N ASP A 105 -14.14 -6.71 21.50
CA ASP A 105 -13.77 -7.96 20.85
C ASP A 105 -14.68 -8.27 19.66
N ARG A 106 -14.52 -9.44 19.04
CA ARG A 106 -15.32 -9.86 17.89
C ARG A 106 -16.78 -10.14 18.23
N GLU A 107 -17.03 -10.51 19.46
CA GLU A 107 -18.33 -10.81 20.02
C GLU A 107 -19.05 -9.55 20.52
N GLY A 108 -18.34 -8.41 20.56
CA GLY A 108 -18.86 -7.13 21.01
C GLY A 108 -18.73 -6.88 22.51
N ASN A 109 -17.98 -7.70 23.24
CA ASN A 109 -17.71 -7.46 24.66
C ASN A 109 -16.67 -6.38 24.83
N GLU A 110 -16.81 -5.58 25.87
CA GLU A 110 -15.86 -4.54 26.22
C GLU A 110 -14.60 -5.14 26.87
N LEU A 111 -13.45 -4.66 26.44
CA LEU A 111 -12.14 -5.01 26.97
C LEU A 111 -11.56 -3.80 27.71
N ASP A 112 -10.71 -4.05 28.68
CA ASP A 112 -9.94 -3.03 29.40
C ASP A 112 -8.70 -2.54 28.63
N HIS A 113 -8.43 -3.15 27.48
CA HIS A 113 -7.31 -2.85 26.59
C HIS A 113 -7.77 -2.85 25.12
N ILE A 114 -6.92 -2.37 24.24
CA ILE A 114 -7.23 -2.35 22.80
C ILE A 114 -7.37 -3.78 22.28
N ALA A 115 -8.47 -4.04 21.58
CA ALA A 115 -8.69 -5.31 20.92
C ALA A 115 -7.56 -5.63 19.93
N GLY A 116 -7.08 -6.87 19.92
CA GLY A 116 -5.99 -7.29 19.04
C GLY A 116 -6.25 -7.00 17.55
N THR A 117 -7.52 -7.07 17.14
CA THR A 117 -7.97 -6.71 15.78
C THR A 117 -7.89 -5.21 15.45
N ARG A 118 -7.62 -4.35 16.43
CA ARG A 118 -7.52 -2.90 16.33
C ARG A 118 -6.12 -2.36 16.67
N TYR A 119 -5.19 -3.25 16.97
CA TYR A 119 -3.86 -2.88 17.44
C TYR A 119 -2.98 -2.21 16.37
N PHE A 120 -3.05 -2.68 15.13
CA PHE A 120 -2.28 -2.14 14.01
C PHE A 120 -3.05 -0.99 13.33
N CYS A 121 -2.91 0.20 13.89
CA CYS A 121 -3.68 1.38 13.53
C CYS A 121 -3.61 1.73 12.04
N ASN A 122 -2.43 1.61 11.44
CA ASN A 122 -2.18 1.95 10.03
C ASN A 122 -2.84 0.99 9.01
N GLN A 123 -3.44 -0.10 9.47
CA GLN A 123 -4.26 -0.95 8.58
C GLN A 123 -5.62 -0.32 8.24
N CYS A 124 -6.09 0.60 9.07
CA CYS A 124 -7.37 1.28 8.89
C CYS A 124 -7.22 2.80 8.79
N HIS A 125 -6.29 3.38 9.53
CA HIS A 125 -5.98 4.80 9.49
C HIS A 125 -4.78 5.03 8.57
N VAL A 126 -4.96 5.83 7.53
CA VAL A 126 -3.92 6.06 6.53
C VAL A 126 -3.41 7.50 6.57
N PRO A 127 -2.07 7.68 6.51
CA PRO A 127 -1.50 8.99 6.29
C PRO A 127 -1.80 9.46 4.87
N GLN A 128 -1.68 10.75 4.63
CA GLN A 128 -1.95 11.35 3.33
C GLN A 128 -0.63 11.65 2.61
N ALA A 129 -0.60 11.43 1.30
CA ALA A 129 0.49 11.83 0.45
C ALA A 129 0.25 13.26 -0.07
N ASP A 130 1.32 14.05 -0.14
CA ASP A 130 1.30 15.35 -0.82
C ASP A 130 1.54 15.13 -2.32
N ALA A 131 0.54 14.53 -2.95
CA ALA A 131 0.56 14.23 -4.37
C ALA A 131 -0.68 14.84 -5.05
N PRO A 132 -0.53 15.45 -6.23
CA PRO A 132 -1.69 15.95 -6.97
C PRO A 132 -2.61 14.78 -7.36
N ALA A 133 -3.90 14.97 -7.21
CA ALA A 133 -4.87 14.01 -7.71
C ALA A 133 -4.73 13.88 -9.24
N LEU A 134 -4.58 12.65 -9.73
CA LEU A 134 -4.51 12.38 -11.17
C LEU A 134 -5.86 12.57 -11.84
N ILE A 135 -6.94 12.33 -11.10
CA ILE A 135 -8.33 12.49 -11.54
C ILE A 135 -9.11 12.99 -10.34
N GLU A 136 -10.02 13.92 -10.57
CA GLU A 136 -10.93 14.39 -9.53
C GLU A 136 -11.81 13.25 -9.02
N ASN A 137 -12.03 13.24 -7.71
CA ASN A 137 -12.92 12.28 -7.09
C ASN A 137 -14.39 12.71 -7.33
N ALA A 138 -15.05 12.05 -8.27
CA ALA A 138 -16.48 12.27 -8.56
C ALA A 138 -17.41 11.42 -7.67
N PHE A 139 -16.90 10.75 -6.65
CA PHE A 139 -17.74 9.95 -5.74
C PHE A 139 -18.68 10.85 -4.93
N ALA A 140 -19.98 10.60 -5.07
CA ALA A 140 -21.00 11.22 -4.24
C ALA A 140 -21.53 10.16 -3.24
N PRO A 141 -21.35 10.36 -1.92
CA PRO A 141 -21.87 9.42 -0.93
C PRO A 141 -23.40 9.41 -0.96
N SER A 142 -24.00 8.23 -0.81
CA SER A 142 -25.47 8.05 -0.78
C SER A 142 -26.14 8.63 0.46
N SER A 143 -25.37 9.04 1.45
CA SER A 143 -25.87 9.66 2.68
C SER A 143 -25.02 10.89 3.02
N PRO A 144 -25.64 11.96 3.56
CA PRO A 144 -24.89 13.14 3.94
C PRO A 144 -23.85 12.78 5.01
N VAL A 145 -22.64 13.27 4.80
CA VAL A 145 -21.55 13.13 5.79
C VAL A 145 -21.96 13.93 7.02
N VAL A 146 -22.18 13.26 8.13
CA VAL A 146 -22.41 13.92 9.42
C VAL A 146 -21.08 14.56 9.84
N ARG A 147 -21.04 15.89 9.83
CA ARG A 147 -19.90 16.68 10.28
C ARG A 147 -19.79 16.67 11.80
#